data_70f980f168e5b85afd9678496fa86ae3
#
_entry.id   70f980f168e5b85afd9678496fa86ae3
#
_cell.length_a   1.000
_cell.length_b   1.000
_cell.length_c   1.000
_cell.angle_alpha   90.00
_cell.angle_beta   90.00
_cell.angle_gamma   90.00
#
_symmetry.space_group_name_H-M   'P 1'
#
loop_
_entity.id
_entity.type
_entity.pdbx_description
1 polymer ?
#
loop_
_entity_poly.entity_id
_entity_poly.type
_entity_poly.pdbx_seq_one_letter_code
_entity_poly.pdbx_strand_id
1 'polypeptide(L)'
;MARYRGPVEKIERRFGVSLGLKGERRLAGKSALDKRPYGPGQHGQRRTKISEYGTQLREKQKAKFMYGLSEKQMRSLFAEAKRRTGNTGTNLVMLLEQRLDNVVYRMGFATTRRFARQLVNHGHILVDGKRVDIPSYRVKPGQKVEIHEKTKKNNQVVRAIELTNQTGLAAWVDIDQDKAFGIFTRLPEREEVVIPVEERLIVELYSK
;
A
#
# COMPACT_ATOMS: atom_id res chain seq x y z
N MET A 1 1.11 13.89 -11.04
CA MET A 1 0.59 13.69 -9.66
C MET A 1 1.75 13.68 -8.67
N ALA A 2 1.74 14.56 -7.65
CA ALA A 2 2.85 14.67 -6.69
C ALA A 2 2.91 13.42 -5.80
N ARG A 3 4.07 12.78 -5.73
CA ARG A 3 4.36 11.65 -4.85
C ARG A 3 5.76 11.81 -4.24
N TYR A 4 6.00 11.17 -3.12
CA TYR A 4 7.34 11.12 -2.55
C TYR A 4 8.30 10.33 -3.46
N ARG A 5 9.39 10.94 -3.89
CA ARG A 5 10.42 10.32 -4.76
C ARG A 5 11.74 10.07 -4.04
N GLY A 6 11.85 10.49 -2.79
CA GLY A 6 13.06 10.33 -2.00
C GLY A 6 13.34 8.89 -1.55
N PRO A 7 14.42 8.68 -0.79
CA PRO A 7 14.88 7.38 -0.35
C PRO A 7 13.91 6.75 0.67
N VAL A 8 13.27 5.65 0.28
CA VAL A 8 12.23 4.98 1.07
C VAL A 8 12.77 4.24 2.30
N GLU A 9 13.98 3.73 2.23
CA GLU A 9 14.61 3.05 3.36
C GLU A 9 14.89 3.99 4.54
N LYS A 10 15.09 5.30 4.28
CA LYS A 10 15.13 6.32 5.34
C LYS A 10 13.80 6.45 6.08
N ILE A 11 12.68 6.23 5.37
CA ILE A 11 11.33 6.28 5.96
C ILE A 11 11.14 5.09 6.89
N GLU A 12 11.43 3.87 6.42
CA GLU A 12 11.31 2.66 7.25
C GLU A 12 12.19 2.73 8.50
N ARG A 13 13.44 3.17 8.36
CA ARG A 13 14.34 3.42 9.50
C ARG A 13 13.80 4.48 10.47
N ARG A 14 13.16 5.55 9.99
CA ARG A 14 12.57 6.59 10.84
C ARG A 14 11.44 6.04 11.71
N PHE A 15 10.65 5.12 11.16
CA PHE A 15 9.54 4.52 11.90
C PHE A 15 9.95 3.28 12.70
N GLY A 16 11.11 2.69 12.41
CA GLY A 16 11.57 1.45 13.05
C GLY A 16 10.77 0.21 12.64
N VAL A 17 9.97 0.33 11.58
CA VAL A 17 9.13 -0.76 11.07
C VAL A 17 9.20 -0.83 9.55
N SER A 18 9.08 -2.03 9.01
CA SER A 18 9.01 -2.23 7.58
C SER A 18 7.62 -1.90 7.06
N LEU A 19 7.55 -1.06 6.04
CA LEU A 19 6.33 -0.65 5.36
C LEU A 19 6.15 -1.34 3.99
N GLY A 20 7.01 -2.29 3.64
CA GLY A 20 6.94 -2.99 2.36
C GLY A 20 7.30 -2.12 1.15
N LEU A 21 8.11 -1.07 1.34
CA LEU A 21 8.43 -0.11 0.28
C LEU A 21 9.48 -0.61 -0.72
N LYS A 22 10.20 -1.69 -0.38
CA LYS A 22 11.27 -2.30 -1.18
C LYS A 22 11.12 -3.83 -1.31
N GLY A 23 9.92 -4.33 -1.44
CA GLY A 23 9.52 -5.72 -1.65
C GLY A 23 10.64 -6.78 -1.60
N GLU A 24 11.27 -7.06 -2.72
CA GLU A 24 12.31 -8.09 -2.86
C GLU A 24 13.51 -7.94 -1.91
N ARG A 25 13.99 -6.72 -1.67
CA ARG A 25 15.15 -6.51 -0.79
C ARG A 25 14.88 -6.92 0.64
N ARG A 26 13.63 -6.85 1.07
CA ARG A 26 13.21 -7.32 2.39
C ARG A 26 13.23 -8.83 2.45
N LEU A 27 12.63 -9.49 1.45
CA LEU A 27 12.62 -10.96 1.35
C LEU A 27 14.03 -11.54 1.30
N ALA A 28 14.96 -10.85 0.64
CA ALA A 28 16.38 -11.23 0.57
C ALA A 28 17.19 -10.86 1.82
N GLY A 29 16.60 -10.39 2.93
CA GLY A 29 17.32 -9.98 4.14
C GLY A 29 18.27 -8.78 3.95
N LYS A 30 18.08 -8.00 2.88
CA LYS A 30 18.94 -6.86 2.51
C LYS A 30 18.32 -5.50 2.87
N SER A 31 17.38 -5.47 3.83
CA SER A 31 16.75 -4.23 4.27
C SER A 31 17.75 -3.32 4.99
N ALA A 32 17.64 -2.01 4.75
CA ALA A 32 18.44 -1.05 5.50
C ALA A 32 18.01 -0.96 6.98
N LEU A 33 16.79 -1.36 7.31
CA LEU A 33 16.30 -1.46 8.69
C LEU A 33 17.04 -2.54 9.46
N ASP A 34 17.27 -3.71 8.84
CA ASP A 34 17.98 -4.83 9.47
C ASP A 34 19.46 -4.49 9.75
N LYS A 35 20.08 -3.77 8.80
CA LYS A 35 21.50 -3.35 8.94
C LYS A 35 21.68 -2.21 9.93
N ARG A 36 20.72 -1.28 10.05
CA ARG A 36 20.78 -0.07 10.87
C ARG A 36 19.42 0.20 11.50
N PRO A 37 19.06 -0.46 12.62
CA PRO A 37 17.72 -0.40 13.25
C PRO A 37 17.45 0.91 14.02
N TYR A 38 18.07 2.00 13.58
CA TYR A 38 17.91 3.32 14.18
C TYR A 38 17.57 4.38 13.15
N GLY A 39 17.04 5.51 13.60
CA GLY A 39 16.61 6.61 12.74
C GLY A 39 17.73 7.15 11.84
N PRO A 40 17.41 7.74 10.70
CA PRO A 40 18.42 8.36 9.85
C PRO A 40 18.92 9.70 10.42
N GLY A 41 20.16 10.06 10.10
CA GLY A 41 20.80 11.31 10.49
C GLY A 41 21.78 11.15 11.66
N GLN A 42 22.51 12.25 11.97
CA GLN A 42 23.54 12.28 13.01
C GLN A 42 23.00 11.90 14.40
N HIS A 43 21.78 12.29 14.70
CA HIS A 43 21.12 12.03 15.99
C HIS A 43 20.20 10.82 16.00
N GLY A 44 20.28 9.93 14.96
CA GLY A 44 19.38 8.81 14.79
C GLY A 44 19.40 7.78 15.93
N GLN A 45 20.51 7.70 16.66
CA GLN A 45 20.67 6.77 17.81
C GLN A 45 20.19 7.35 19.14
N ARG A 46 19.94 8.66 19.21
CA ARG A 46 19.45 9.28 20.45
C ARG A 46 18.02 8.82 20.74
N ARG A 47 17.78 8.44 21.99
CA ARG A 47 16.42 8.19 22.51
C ARG A 47 15.76 9.54 22.76
N THR A 48 14.72 9.86 22.04
CA THR A 48 13.87 11.03 22.25
C THR A 48 12.51 10.59 22.78
N LYS A 49 12.03 11.23 23.84
CA LYS A 49 10.65 11.04 24.30
C LYS A 49 9.71 11.59 23.23
N ILE A 50 8.86 10.74 22.70
CA ILE A 50 7.88 11.14 21.67
C ILE A 50 6.62 11.58 22.42
N SER A 51 6.12 12.78 22.09
CA SER A 51 4.84 13.25 22.61
C SER A 51 3.67 12.44 22.04
N GLU A 52 2.52 12.50 22.67
CA GLU A 52 1.28 11.87 22.19
C GLU A 52 0.95 12.31 20.75
N TYR A 53 0.97 13.62 20.50
CA TYR A 53 0.82 14.17 19.15
C TYR A 53 1.85 13.58 18.16
N GLY A 54 3.11 13.46 18.58
CA GLY A 54 4.17 12.86 17.76
C GLY A 54 3.88 11.40 17.42
N THR A 55 3.30 10.63 18.35
CA THR A 55 2.89 9.23 18.14
C THR A 55 1.74 9.14 17.11
N GLN A 56 0.70 9.93 17.32
CA GLN A 56 -0.44 10.02 16.40
C GLN A 56 0.00 10.45 14.98
N LEU A 57 0.88 11.45 14.89
CA LEU A 57 1.44 11.91 13.63
C LEU A 57 2.26 10.80 12.94
N ARG A 58 3.04 10.02 13.69
CA ARG A 58 3.82 8.92 13.14
C ARG A 58 2.93 7.85 12.52
N GLU A 59 1.85 7.45 13.16
CA GLU A 59 0.90 6.47 12.63
C GLU A 59 0.26 6.95 11.31
N LYS A 60 -0.21 8.19 11.27
CA LYS A 60 -0.71 8.78 10.04
C LYS A 60 0.36 8.78 8.93
N GLN A 61 1.59 9.15 9.24
CA GLN A 61 2.66 9.17 8.26
C GLN A 61 3.05 7.77 7.77
N LYS A 62 3.03 6.74 8.64
CA LYS A 62 3.23 5.34 8.22
C LYS A 62 2.21 4.95 7.14
N ALA A 63 0.90 5.14 7.43
CA ALA A 63 -0.16 4.85 6.47
C ALA A 63 0.04 5.63 5.16
N LYS A 64 0.29 6.93 5.26
CA LYS A 64 0.51 7.80 4.09
C LYS A 64 1.67 7.32 3.19
N PHE A 65 2.81 6.96 3.78
CA PHE A 65 3.96 6.49 3.00
C PHE A 65 3.76 5.08 2.46
N MET A 66 3.13 4.20 3.22
CA MET A 66 2.83 2.82 2.83
C MET A 66 1.96 2.77 1.56
N TYR A 67 0.89 3.58 1.52
CA TYR A 67 0.00 3.67 0.36
C TYR A 67 0.44 4.72 -0.68
N GLY A 68 1.55 5.42 -0.46
CA GLY A 68 2.10 6.40 -1.40
C GLY A 68 1.21 7.62 -1.65
N LEU A 69 0.48 8.07 -0.63
CA LEU A 69 -0.48 9.17 -0.71
C LEU A 69 0.16 10.54 -0.44
N SER A 70 -0.46 11.59 -0.99
CA SER A 70 -0.23 12.98 -0.56
C SER A 70 -1.07 13.28 0.69
N GLU A 71 -0.73 14.36 1.40
CA GLU A 71 -1.50 14.77 2.58
C GLU A 71 -2.95 15.13 2.22
N LYS A 72 -3.14 15.83 1.10
CA LYS A 72 -4.49 16.18 0.60
C LYS A 72 -5.34 14.94 0.34
N GLN A 73 -4.75 13.90 -0.28
CA GLN A 73 -5.46 12.64 -0.52
C GLN A 73 -5.82 11.91 0.78
N MET A 74 -4.89 11.88 1.75
CA MET A 74 -5.13 11.24 3.04
C MET A 74 -6.27 11.93 3.80
N ARG A 75 -6.28 13.27 3.83
CA ARG A 75 -7.38 14.05 4.43
C ARG A 75 -8.73 13.80 3.75
N SER A 76 -8.74 13.77 2.42
CA SER A 76 -9.96 13.49 1.65
C SER A 76 -10.52 12.10 1.96
N LEU A 77 -9.66 11.07 2.01
CA LEU A 77 -10.06 9.71 2.37
C LEU A 77 -10.56 9.62 3.82
N PHE A 78 -9.91 10.32 4.75
CA PHE A 78 -10.36 10.38 6.14
C PHE A 78 -11.73 11.06 6.26
N ALA A 79 -11.93 12.20 5.61
CA ALA A 79 -13.21 12.90 5.61
C ALA A 79 -14.35 12.04 5.04
N GLU A 80 -14.06 11.21 4.06
CA GLU A 80 -15.01 10.24 3.55
C GLU A 80 -15.24 9.07 4.51
N ALA A 81 -14.18 8.51 5.10
CA ALA A 81 -14.30 7.45 6.10
C ALA A 81 -15.16 7.87 7.29
N LYS A 82 -15.03 9.13 7.73
CA LYS A 82 -15.84 9.71 8.81
C LYS A 82 -17.33 9.83 8.45
N ARG A 83 -17.66 10.01 7.18
CA ARG A 83 -19.06 10.10 6.72
C ARG A 83 -19.76 8.75 6.58
N ARG A 84 -18.98 7.65 6.52
CA ARG A 84 -19.54 6.30 6.42
C ARG A 84 -19.99 5.80 7.78
N THR A 85 -21.03 4.99 7.82
CA THR A 85 -21.48 4.29 9.02
C THR A 85 -20.42 3.32 9.51
N GLY A 86 -20.33 3.12 10.83
CA GLY A 86 -19.39 2.21 11.47
C GLY A 86 -18.09 2.87 11.94
N ASN A 87 -17.08 2.07 12.19
CA ASN A 87 -15.79 2.55 12.71
C ASN A 87 -15.01 3.31 11.65
N THR A 88 -14.68 4.58 11.93
CA THR A 88 -13.95 5.46 11.00
C THR A 88 -12.57 4.91 10.62
N GLY A 89 -11.85 4.31 11.57
CA GLY A 89 -10.53 3.72 11.30
C GLY A 89 -10.61 2.54 10.34
N THR A 90 -11.55 1.63 10.59
CA THR A 90 -11.84 0.50 9.70
C THR A 90 -12.25 0.99 8.31
N ASN A 91 -13.17 1.95 8.23
CA ASN A 91 -13.61 2.55 6.97
C ASN A 91 -12.44 3.16 6.20
N LEU A 92 -11.50 3.83 6.89
CA LEU A 92 -10.31 4.39 6.28
C LEU A 92 -9.42 3.30 5.67
N VAL A 93 -9.17 2.21 6.40
CA VAL A 93 -8.39 1.07 5.89
C VAL A 93 -9.07 0.44 4.67
N MET A 94 -10.39 0.24 4.71
CA MET A 94 -11.15 -0.28 3.56
C MET A 94 -11.02 0.61 2.32
N LEU A 95 -11.12 1.93 2.50
CA LEU A 95 -10.95 2.88 1.40
C LEU A 95 -9.53 2.86 0.81
N LEU A 96 -8.52 2.60 1.63
CA LEU A 96 -7.14 2.46 1.20
C LEU A 96 -6.93 1.16 0.42
N GLU A 97 -7.53 0.06 0.86
CA GLU A 97 -7.41 -1.25 0.21
C GLU A 97 -8.18 -1.33 -1.13
N GLN A 98 -9.28 -0.61 -1.29
CA GLN A 98 -10.07 -0.54 -2.53
C GLN A 98 -9.37 0.18 -3.70
N ARG A 99 -8.28 0.90 -3.46
CA ARG A 99 -7.60 1.65 -4.51
C ARG A 99 -6.98 0.71 -5.55
N LEU A 100 -7.12 1.04 -6.83
CA LEU A 100 -6.61 0.21 -7.92
C LEU A 100 -5.10 -0.04 -7.81
N ASP A 101 -4.31 0.99 -7.44
CA ASP A 101 -2.86 0.82 -7.24
C ASP A 101 -2.54 -0.18 -6.12
N ASN A 102 -3.37 -0.25 -5.08
CA ASN A 102 -3.20 -1.20 -4.01
C ASN A 102 -3.75 -2.58 -4.36
N VAL A 103 -4.90 -2.67 -5.04
CA VAL A 103 -5.48 -3.95 -5.50
C VAL A 103 -4.51 -4.68 -6.44
N VAL A 104 -3.91 -3.98 -7.40
CA VAL A 104 -2.86 -4.53 -8.28
C VAL A 104 -1.66 -5.07 -7.49
N TYR A 105 -1.27 -4.39 -6.41
CA TYR A 105 -0.22 -4.87 -5.51
C TYR A 105 -0.67 -6.10 -4.71
N ARG A 106 -1.90 -6.13 -4.18
CA ARG A 106 -2.46 -7.27 -3.43
C ARG A 106 -2.66 -8.51 -4.29
N MET A 107 -2.96 -8.32 -5.57
CA MET A 107 -3.02 -9.37 -6.58
C MET A 107 -1.63 -9.89 -6.99
N GLY A 108 -0.54 -9.34 -6.46
CA GLY A 108 0.80 -9.82 -6.75
C GLY A 108 1.34 -9.44 -8.12
N PHE A 109 0.67 -8.59 -8.89
CA PHE A 109 1.15 -8.12 -10.19
C PHE A 109 2.31 -7.13 -10.10
N ALA A 110 2.65 -6.72 -8.88
CA ALA A 110 3.75 -5.80 -8.63
C ALA A 110 4.43 -6.11 -7.28
N THR A 111 5.75 -6.08 -7.26
CA THR A 111 6.56 -6.30 -6.05
C THR A 111 6.41 -5.18 -5.01
N THR A 112 5.94 -4.01 -5.41
CA THR A 112 5.71 -2.85 -4.53
C THR A 112 4.52 -2.03 -4.98
N ARG A 113 3.84 -1.34 -4.04
CA ARG A 113 2.77 -0.40 -4.37
C ARG A 113 3.21 0.74 -5.32
N ARG A 114 4.50 1.09 -5.30
CA ARG A 114 5.07 2.08 -6.24
C ARG A 114 5.09 1.56 -7.67
N PHE A 115 5.48 0.32 -7.86
CA PHE A 115 5.47 -0.32 -9.17
C PHE A 115 4.03 -0.57 -9.65
N ALA A 116 3.14 -1.05 -8.78
CA ALA A 116 1.71 -1.17 -9.09
C ALA A 116 1.13 0.16 -9.59
N ARG A 117 1.41 1.25 -8.87
CA ARG A 117 0.98 2.59 -9.28
C ARG A 117 1.56 3.04 -10.63
N GLN A 118 2.79 2.64 -10.94
CA GLN A 118 3.40 2.91 -12.25
C GLN A 118 2.68 2.15 -13.34
N LEU A 119 2.37 0.86 -13.14
CA LEU A 119 1.60 0.06 -14.10
C LEU A 119 0.24 0.71 -14.39
N VAL A 120 -0.47 1.13 -13.35
CA VAL A 120 -1.77 1.82 -13.54
C VAL A 120 -1.59 3.13 -14.30
N ASN A 121 -0.70 4.03 -13.87
CA ASN A 121 -0.51 5.34 -14.51
C ASN A 121 -0.08 5.25 -15.98
N HIS A 122 0.64 4.18 -16.34
CA HIS A 122 1.06 3.95 -17.73
C HIS A 122 -0.01 3.21 -18.54
N GLY A 123 -1.18 2.94 -17.95
CA GLY A 123 -2.31 2.30 -18.60
C GLY A 123 -2.08 0.85 -18.97
N HIS A 124 -1.32 0.15 -18.14
CA HIS A 124 -1.08 -1.28 -18.31
C HIS A 124 -2.11 -2.16 -17.58
N ILE A 125 -3.12 -1.54 -16.96
CA ILE A 125 -4.16 -2.24 -16.21
C ILE A 125 -5.51 -2.01 -16.86
N LEU A 126 -6.28 -3.10 -16.98
CA LEU A 126 -7.66 -3.11 -17.44
C LEU A 126 -8.56 -3.46 -16.25
N VAL A 127 -9.72 -2.83 -16.15
CA VAL A 127 -10.78 -3.17 -15.21
C VAL A 127 -12.03 -3.47 -16.04
N ASP A 128 -12.55 -4.68 -15.93
CA ASP A 128 -13.68 -5.18 -16.75
C ASP A 128 -13.44 -4.94 -18.26
N GLY A 129 -12.21 -5.22 -18.74
CA GLY A 129 -11.79 -5.05 -20.13
C GLY A 129 -11.51 -3.60 -20.57
N LYS A 130 -11.74 -2.61 -19.70
CA LYS A 130 -11.50 -1.19 -19.99
C LYS A 130 -10.20 -0.71 -19.36
N ARG A 131 -9.39 0.01 -20.13
CA ARG A 131 -8.15 0.61 -19.62
C ARG A 131 -8.44 1.68 -18.59
N VAL A 132 -7.81 1.56 -17.42
CA VAL A 132 -7.91 2.52 -16.31
C VAL A 132 -6.50 2.97 -15.92
N ASP A 133 -6.22 4.26 -16.01
CA ASP A 133 -4.93 4.89 -15.69
C ASP A 133 -4.95 5.72 -14.41
N ILE A 134 -6.05 5.64 -13.64
CA ILE A 134 -6.26 6.39 -12.41
C ILE A 134 -5.95 5.50 -11.20
N PRO A 135 -4.81 5.69 -10.48
CA PRO A 135 -4.44 4.85 -9.33
C PRO A 135 -5.41 4.92 -8.15
N SER A 136 -6.17 6.02 -8.05
CA SER A 136 -7.19 6.20 -7.02
C SER A 136 -8.56 5.64 -7.40
N TYR A 137 -8.70 5.02 -8.58
CA TYR A 137 -9.92 4.31 -8.96
C TYR A 137 -10.27 3.30 -7.87
N ARG A 138 -11.54 3.21 -7.51
CA ARG A 138 -12.04 2.28 -6.50
C ARG A 138 -12.59 1.04 -7.14
N VAL A 139 -11.90 -0.04 -6.91
CA VAL A 139 -12.34 -1.34 -7.37
C VAL A 139 -13.50 -1.80 -6.48
N LYS A 140 -14.56 -2.26 -7.13
CA LYS A 140 -15.75 -2.81 -6.47
C LYS A 140 -15.67 -4.34 -6.41
N PRO A 141 -16.32 -4.97 -5.43
CA PRO A 141 -16.46 -6.43 -5.42
C PRO A 141 -17.04 -6.96 -6.74
N GLY A 142 -16.49 -8.06 -7.22
CA GLY A 142 -16.84 -8.69 -8.49
C GLY A 142 -16.09 -8.15 -9.71
N GLN A 143 -15.38 -7.03 -9.61
CA GLN A 143 -14.66 -6.48 -10.76
C GLN A 143 -13.40 -7.29 -11.08
N LYS A 144 -13.20 -7.52 -12.37
CA LYS A 144 -12.02 -8.17 -12.94
C LYS A 144 -10.92 -7.15 -13.21
N VAL A 145 -9.73 -7.40 -12.69
CA VAL A 145 -8.53 -6.58 -12.92
C VAL A 145 -7.51 -7.40 -13.70
N GLU A 146 -7.09 -6.90 -14.87
CA GLU A 146 -6.22 -7.61 -15.78
C GLU A 146 -4.99 -6.78 -16.14
N ILE A 147 -3.89 -7.46 -16.43
CA ILE A 147 -2.71 -6.83 -17.03
C ILE A 147 -2.88 -6.81 -18.55
N HIS A 148 -2.60 -5.65 -19.15
CA HIS A 148 -2.62 -5.51 -20.61
C HIS A 148 -1.63 -6.48 -21.28
N GLU A 149 -2.05 -7.15 -22.36
CA GLU A 149 -1.30 -8.21 -23.06
C GLU A 149 0.18 -7.88 -23.30
N LYS A 150 0.47 -6.67 -23.77
CA LYS A 150 1.84 -6.22 -24.06
C LYS A 150 2.73 -6.19 -22.81
N THR A 151 2.13 -6.11 -21.62
CA THR A 151 2.84 -5.95 -20.34
C THR A 151 3.00 -7.29 -19.61
N LYS A 152 2.22 -8.31 -19.95
CA LYS A 152 2.31 -9.65 -19.34
C LYS A 152 3.72 -10.24 -19.43
N LYS A 153 4.43 -10.00 -20.53
CA LYS A 153 5.81 -10.46 -20.77
C LYS A 153 6.90 -9.60 -20.07
N ASN A 154 6.52 -8.59 -19.33
CA ASN A 154 7.49 -7.76 -18.62
C ASN A 154 8.15 -8.55 -17.49
N ASN A 155 9.48 -8.65 -17.49
CA ASN A 155 10.26 -9.40 -16.49
C ASN A 155 9.93 -9.00 -15.03
N GLN A 156 9.60 -7.73 -14.78
CA GLN A 156 9.24 -7.27 -13.43
C GLN A 156 7.87 -7.78 -13.00
N VAL A 157 6.93 -7.96 -13.93
CA VAL A 157 5.59 -8.51 -13.66
C VAL A 157 5.70 -10.01 -13.43
N VAL A 158 6.40 -10.73 -14.30
CA VAL A 158 6.64 -12.18 -14.16
C VAL A 158 7.27 -12.46 -12.80
N ARG A 159 8.34 -11.73 -12.47
CA ARG A 159 9.01 -11.87 -11.17
C ARG A 159 8.12 -11.52 -9.98
N ALA A 160 7.19 -10.56 -10.13
CA ALA A 160 6.24 -10.24 -9.06
C ALA A 160 5.28 -11.39 -8.81
N ILE A 161 4.76 -12.02 -9.84
CA ILE A 161 3.87 -13.17 -9.76
C ILE A 161 4.59 -14.36 -9.10
N GLU A 162 5.83 -14.68 -9.51
CA GLU A 162 6.65 -15.73 -8.91
C GLU A 162 6.87 -15.51 -7.40
N LEU A 163 7.18 -14.27 -7.00
CA LEU A 163 7.36 -13.93 -5.57
C LEU A 163 6.06 -14.06 -4.78
N THR A 164 4.93 -13.73 -5.39
CA THR A 164 3.62 -13.83 -4.75
C THR A 164 3.23 -15.28 -4.48
N ASN A 165 3.65 -16.21 -5.34
CA ASN A 165 3.47 -17.66 -5.11
C ASN A 165 4.16 -18.14 -3.83
N GLN A 166 5.27 -17.52 -3.47
CA GLN A 166 6.02 -17.86 -2.25
C GLN A 166 5.45 -17.18 -1.00
N THR A 167 4.89 -15.96 -1.14
CA THR A 167 4.45 -15.15 0.00
C THR A 167 2.96 -15.28 0.32
N GLY A 168 2.19 -15.89 -0.58
CA GLY A 168 0.74 -16.01 -0.47
C GLY A 168 -0.02 -14.77 -0.95
N LEU A 169 -1.29 -14.96 -1.22
CA LEU A 169 -2.23 -13.97 -1.72
C LEU A 169 -3.13 -13.43 -0.60
N ALA A 170 -3.71 -12.28 -0.82
CA ALA A 170 -4.75 -11.75 0.07
C ALA A 170 -6.05 -12.53 -0.10
N ALA A 171 -6.74 -12.86 0.99
CA ALA A 171 -7.94 -13.72 0.99
C ALA A 171 -9.15 -13.15 0.23
N TRP A 172 -9.15 -11.84 -0.05
CA TRP A 172 -10.24 -11.14 -0.74
C TRP A 172 -10.01 -10.93 -2.25
N VAL A 173 -8.98 -11.58 -2.80
CA VAL A 173 -8.70 -11.58 -4.24
C VAL A 173 -8.55 -13.01 -4.73
N ASP A 174 -9.09 -13.29 -5.90
CA ASP A 174 -8.90 -14.53 -6.62
C ASP A 174 -8.11 -14.25 -7.90
N ILE A 175 -7.11 -15.08 -8.22
CA ILE A 175 -6.13 -14.79 -9.27
C ILE A 175 -5.86 -16.00 -10.13
N ASP A 176 -6.01 -15.82 -11.42
CA ASP A 176 -5.49 -16.71 -12.46
C ASP A 176 -4.12 -16.15 -12.90
N GLN A 177 -3.07 -16.77 -12.44
CA GLN A 177 -1.70 -16.31 -12.67
C GLN A 177 -1.25 -16.53 -14.11
N ASP A 178 -1.68 -17.61 -14.74
CA ASP A 178 -1.31 -17.95 -16.12
C ASP A 178 -1.87 -16.91 -17.10
N LYS A 179 -3.08 -16.48 -16.84
CA LYS A 179 -3.75 -15.46 -17.63
C LYS A 179 -3.47 -14.03 -17.19
N ALA A 180 -2.78 -13.86 -16.02
CA ALA A 180 -2.45 -12.58 -15.40
C ALA A 180 -3.68 -11.65 -15.23
N PHE A 181 -4.75 -12.20 -14.68
CA PHE A 181 -5.91 -11.44 -14.21
C PHE A 181 -6.32 -11.88 -12.82
N GLY A 182 -7.07 -11.05 -12.12
CA GLY A 182 -7.67 -11.40 -10.85
C GLY A 182 -9.03 -10.76 -10.68
N ILE A 183 -9.82 -11.31 -9.77
CA ILE A 183 -11.14 -10.81 -9.38
C ILE A 183 -11.04 -10.28 -7.96
N PHE A 184 -11.52 -9.08 -7.73
CA PHE A 184 -11.68 -8.51 -6.40
C PHE A 184 -13.01 -9.05 -5.82
N THR A 185 -12.95 -10.15 -5.06
CA THR A 185 -14.14 -10.91 -4.68
C THR A 185 -15.02 -10.19 -3.68
N ARG A 186 -14.43 -9.62 -2.65
CA ARG A 186 -15.13 -8.91 -1.57
C ARG A 186 -14.27 -7.81 -0.94
N LEU A 187 -14.88 -7.00 -0.11
CA LEU A 187 -14.12 -6.10 0.74
C LEU A 187 -13.39 -6.92 1.81
N PRO A 188 -12.13 -6.59 2.11
CA PRO A 188 -11.42 -7.25 3.19
C PRO A 188 -12.05 -6.92 4.55
N GLU A 189 -12.00 -7.84 5.48
CA GLU A 189 -12.25 -7.54 6.89
C GLU A 189 -11.03 -6.86 7.53
N ARG A 190 -11.24 -6.13 8.62
CA ARG A 190 -10.12 -5.39 9.24
C ARG A 190 -8.99 -6.32 9.69
N GLU A 191 -9.34 -7.48 10.19
CA GLU A 191 -8.41 -8.49 10.73
C GLU A 191 -7.53 -9.11 9.65
N GLU A 192 -8.06 -9.22 8.44
CA GLU A 192 -7.32 -9.75 7.29
C GLU A 192 -6.26 -8.77 6.78
N VAL A 193 -6.43 -7.47 7.02
CA VAL A 193 -5.51 -6.43 6.54
C VAL A 193 -4.37 -6.26 7.53
N VAL A 194 -3.33 -7.06 7.37
CA VAL A 194 -2.12 -6.97 8.21
C VAL A 194 -1.28 -5.77 7.77
N ILE A 195 -1.34 -4.69 8.55
CA ILE A 195 -0.55 -3.48 8.36
C ILE A 195 0.03 -3.01 9.70
N PRO A 196 1.26 -2.48 9.74
CA PRO A 196 1.90 -1.99 10.96
C PRO A 196 1.42 -0.56 11.32
N VAL A 197 0.11 -0.34 11.29
CA VAL A 197 -0.52 0.98 11.50
C VAL A 197 -1.67 0.83 12.47
N GLU A 198 -1.70 1.70 13.46
CA GLU A 198 -2.79 1.82 14.42
C GLU A 198 -3.74 2.95 13.98
N GLU A 199 -4.84 2.56 13.38
CA GLU A 199 -5.82 3.50 12.80
C GLU A 199 -6.52 4.38 13.84
N ARG A 200 -6.68 3.92 15.07
CA ARG A 200 -7.25 4.69 16.18
C ARG A 200 -6.49 6.00 16.39
N LEU A 201 -5.16 5.93 16.42
CA LEU A 201 -4.30 7.11 16.58
C LEU A 201 -4.42 8.09 15.40
N ILE A 202 -4.70 7.57 14.19
CA ILE A 202 -4.97 8.43 13.03
C ILE A 202 -6.31 9.16 13.20
N VAL A 203 -7.32 8.47 13.69
CA VAL A 203 -8.65 9.07 13.95
C VAL A 203 -8.52 10.16 15.01
N GLU A 204 -7.83 9.90 16.10
CA GLU A 204 -7.57 10.86 17.17
C GLU A 204 -6.84 12.11 16.65
N LEU A 205 -5.83 11.95 15.80
CA LEU A 205 -5.08 13.06 15.21
C LEU A 205 -5.95 13.98 14.37
N TYR A 206 -6.85 13.42 13.56
CA TYR A 206 -7.70 14.20 12.66
C TYR A 206 -8.99 14.71 13.31
N SER A 207 -9.28 14.28 14.54
CA SER A 207 -10.45 14.72 15.31
C SER A 207 -10.15 15.93 16.22
N LYS A 208 -8.88 16.31 16.33
CA LYS A 208 -8.40 17.48 17.09
C LYS A 208 -8.61 18.77 16.30
#